data_95bfd415646d17061b70654ed2442002
#
_entry.id   95bfd415646d17061b70654ed2442002
#
_cell.length_a   1.000
_cell.length_b   1.000
_cell.length_c   1.000
_cell.angle_alpha   90.00
_cell.angle_beta   90.00
_cell.angle_gamma   90.00
#
_symmetry.space_group_name_H-M   'P 1'
#
loop_
_entity.id
_entity.type
_entity.pdbx_description
1 polymer ?
#
loop_
_entity_poly.entity_id
_entity_poly.type
_entity_poly.pdbx_seq_one_letter_code
_entity_poly.pdbx_strand_id
1 'polypeptide(L)'
;PPGHILVTNGAKQGIDLICRAFLDPGEPVIVSAPTYVTAVPIFVANDATFVSIGQDADGLDVDALEATLAARARAGLPVPKLLYDIPDFHNPAGLTLSLERRRRLRDLAARHGFLIVEDQTYRQIRFAGEGLPSLRALDDGTHVIAVNTLSKLLAPGLRVGWVTAPPAILDRLAALKADGGTSPFLQRGAALVLARGGIAEHVAEVVPELVRHRDAMVRGFRTLLPDARITVPNGGYFVWAEF
;
A
#
# COMPACT_ATOMS: atom_id res chain seq x y z
N PRO A 1 18.74 3.64 -5.66
CA PRO A 1 20.11 3.97 -5.25
C PRO A 1 20.24 4.00 -3.72
N PRO A 2 21.45 3.75 -3.15
CA PRO A 2 21.70 4.04 -1.73
C PRO A 2 21.30 5.49 -1.42
N GLY A 3 20.74 5.76 -0.23
CA GLY A 3 20.20 7.09 0.10
C GLY A 3 18.74 7.32 -0.29
N HIS A 4 18.12 6.37 -1.01
CA HIS A 4 16.69 6.42 -1.33
C HIS A 4 15.88 5.33 -0.62
N ILE A 5 16.48 4.64 0.36
CA ILE A 5 15.85 3.52 1.09
C ILE A 5 16.13 3.68 2.58
N LEU A 6 15.09 3.60 3.39
CA LEU A 6 15.15 3.46 4.85
C LEU A 6 14.61 2.08 5.24
N VAL A 7 15.44 1.24 5.86
CA VAL A 7 15.00 -0.08 6.35
C VAL A 7 14.20 0.08 7.63
N THR A 8 13.09 -0.66 7.73
CA THR A 8 12.13 -0.59 8.84
C THR A 8 11.80 -1.99 9.38
N ASN A 9 11.21 -2.05 10.59
CA ASN A 9 10.72 -3.29 11.20
C ASN A 9 9.36 -3.69 10.60
N GLY A 10 9.35 -3.97 9.27
CA GLY A 10 8.18 -4.23 8.45
C GLY A 10 7.48 -2.94 8.00
N ALA A 11 6.52 -3.09 7.07
CA ALA A 11 5.79 -1.96 6.47
C ALA A 11 5.08 -1.07 7.50
N LYS A 12 4.51 -1.66 8.57
CA LYS A 12 3.79 -0.89 9.60
C LYS A 12 4.64 0.19 10.27
N GLN A 13 5.90 -0.09 10.56
CA GLN A 13 6.78 0.93 11.10
C GLN A 13 7.03 2.06 10.07
N GLY A 14 7.14 1.70 8.79
CA GLY A 14 7.24 2.71 7.73
C GLY A 14 6.02 3.63 7.70
N ILE A 15 4.82 3.06 7.78
CA ILE A 15 3.56 3.84 7.82
C ILE A 15 3.51 4.73 9.07
N ASP A 16 3.85 4.20 10.26
CA ASP A 16 3.87 4.96 11.51
C ASP A 16 4.85 6.15 11.45
N LEU A 17 6.06 5.92 10.97
CA LEU A 17 7.06 6.98 10.80
C LEU A 17 6.57 8.07 9.83
N ILE A 18 5.88 7.68 8.75
CA ILE A 18 5.30 8.64 7.80
C ILE A 18 4.19 9.47 8.48
N CYS A 19 3.29 8.83 9.23
CA CYS A 19 2.27 9.55 9.99
C CYS A 19 2.90 10.56 10.94
N ARG A 20 3.82 10.13 11.78
CA ARG A 20 4.54 10.99 12.74
C ARG A 20 5.35 12.11 12.09
N ALA A 21 5.79 11.92 10.85
CA ALA A 21 6.54 12.94 10.12
C ALA A 21 5.64 14.01 9.49
N PHE A 22 4.43 13.65 9.06
CA PHE A 22 3.64 14.50 8.17
C PHE A 22 2.24 14.85 8.69
N LEU A 23 1.73 14.17 9.72
CA LEU A 23 0.44 14.49 10.32
C LEU A 23 0.62 15.24 11.64
N ASP A 24 -0.15 16.29 11.81
CA ASP A 24 -0.41 16.92 13.09
C ASP A 24 -1.72 16.32 13.70
N PRO A 25 -1.90 16.35 15.03
CA PRO A 25 -3.12 15.84 15.66
C PRO A 25 -4.41 16.42 15.04
N GLY A 26 -5.37 15.56 14.73
CA GLY A 26 -6.65 15.93 14.13
C GLY A 26 -6.63 16.09 12.60
N GLU A 27 -5.47 15.99 11.95
CA GLU A 27 -5.38 16.12 10.49
C GLU A 27 -6.01 14.93 9.76
N PRO A 28 -6.66 15.19 8.61
CA PRO A 28 -7.26 14.14 7.81
C PRO A 28 -6.24 13.36 7.00
N VAL A 29 -6.42 12.04 6.93
CA VAL A 29 -5.77 11.14 5.98
C VAL A 29 -6.81 10.57 5.03
N ILE A 30 -6.50 10.58 3.73
CA ILE A 30 -7.34 9.92 2.72
C ILE A 30 -7.01 8.43 2.74
N VAL A 31 -8.05 7.59 2.78
CA VAL A 31 -7.93 6.14 2.70
C VAL A 31 -8.97 5.57 1.74
N SER A 32 -8.64 4.49 1.06
CA SER A 32 -9.63 3.69 0.34
C SER A 32 -10.64 3.05 1.30
N ALA A 33 -11.88 2.85 0.87
CA ALA A 33 -12.93 2.18 1.64
C ALA A 33 -13.49 0.99 0.84
N PRO A 34 -13.29 -0.25 1.33
CA PRO A 34 -12.59 -0.63 2.57
C PRO A 34 -11.08 -0.37 2.50
N THR A 35 -10.40 -0.32 3.66
CA THR A 35 -8.94 -0.17 3.75
C THR A 35 -8.30 -1.26 4.62
N TYR A 36 -6.97 -1.30 4.64
CA TYR A 36 -6.21 -2.26 5.46
C TYR A 36 -6.46 -2.04 6.95
N VAL A 37 -7.27 -2.93 7.53
CA VAL A 37 -7.77 -2.80 8.90
C VAL A 37 -6.66 -2.65 9.95
N THR A 38 -5.49 -3.27 9.73
CA THR A 38 -4.39 -3.17 10.70
C THR A 38 -3.48 -1.94 10.50
N ALA A 39 -3.71 -1.12 9.47
CA ALA A 39 -3.14 0.21 9.35
C ALA A 39 -3.98 1.26 10.09
N VAL A 40 -5.29 1.05 10.23
CA VAL A 40 -6.20 1.98 10.90
C VAL A 40 -5.73 2.34 12.32
N PRO A 41 -5.33 1.40 13.20
CA PRO A 41 -4.79 1.74 14.51
C PRO A 41 -3.54 2.63 14.48
N ILE A 42 -2.74 2.57 13.41
CA ILE A 42 -1.56 3.44 13.27
C ILE A 42 -2.02 4.89 13.04
N PHE A 43 -2.99 5.10 12.15
CA PHE A 43 -3.55 6.44 11.92
C PHE A 43 -4.22 6.98 13.16
N VAL A 44 -5.01 6.16 13.88
CA VAL A 44 -5.66 6.53 15.14
C VAL A 44 -4.64 6.89 16.23
N ALA A 45 -3.55 6.12 16.35
CA ALA A 45 -2.48 6.41 17.31
C ALA A 45 -1.71 7.72 17.02
N ASN A 46 -1.83 8.23 15.79
CA ASN A 46 -1.31 9.54 15.38
C ASN A 46 -2.42 10.62 15.33
N ASP A 47 -3.54 10.39 16.00
CA ASP A 47 -4.69 11.30 16.08
C ASP A 47 -5.26 11.73 14.72
N ALA A 48 -5.07 10.94 13.67
CA ALA A 48 -5.59 11.25 12.35
C ALA A 48 -7.11 11.05 12.26
N THR A 49 -7.78 11.91 11.52
CA THR A 49 -9.16 11.72 11.06
C THR A 49 -9.18 11.11 9.66
N PHE A 50 -10.32 10.57 9.22
CA PHE A 50 -10.38 9.84 7.94
C PHE A 50 -11.24 10.57 6.91
N VAL A 51 -10.72 10.60 5.66
CA VAL A 51 -11.48 10.91 4.46
C VAL A 51 -11.54 9.64 3.62
N SER A 52 -12.66 8.93 3.69
CA SER A 52 -12.84 7.62 3.04
C SER A 52 -13.31 7.80 1.61
N ILE A 53 -12.64 7.16 0.65
CA ILE A 53 -12.98 7.16 -0.77
C ILE A 53 -13.32 5.73 -1.20
N GLY A 54 -14.43 5.55 -1.88
CA GLY A 54 -14.86 4.24 -2.39
C GLY A 54 -13.90 3.63 -3.41
N GLN A 55 -14.13 2.35 -3.70
CA GLN A 55 -13.42 1.60 -4.73
C GLN A 55 -14.40 0.95 -5.69
N ASP A 56 -13.99 0.75 -6.93
CA ASP A 56 -14.70 -0.03 -7.93
C ASP A 56 -13.74 -1.02 -8.63
N ALA A 57 -14.14 -1.61 -9.76
CA ALA A 57 -13.34 -2.60 -10.47
C ALA A 57 -11.93 -2.11 -10.87
N ASP A 58 -11.74 -0.80 -11.01
CA ASP A 58 -10.46 -0.15 -11.33
C ASP A 58 -9.68 0.34 -10.10
N GLY A 59 -10.08 -0.05 -8.88
CA GLY A 59 -9.46 0.34 -7.61
C GLY A 59 -10.06 1.61 -7.04
N LEU A 60 -9.26 2.43 -6.35
CA LEU A 60 -9.69 3.70 -5.74
C LEU A 60 -10.43 4.58 -6.76
N ASP A 61 -11.62 5.06 -6.39
CA ASP A 61 -12.41 5.98 -7.23
C ASP A 61 -11.78 7.38 -7.23
N VAL A 62 -11.01 7.64 -8.28
CA VAL A 62 -10.29 8.92 -8.41
C VAL A 62 -11.24 10.08 -8.74
N ASP A 63 -12.39 9.83 -9.38
CA ASP A 63 -13.41 10.86 -9.62
C ASP A 63 -14.07 11.29 -8.31
N ALA A 64 -14.44 10.35 -7.45
CA ALA A 64 -14.95 10.62 -6.12
C ALA A 64 -13.91 11.34 -5.25
N LEU A 65 -12.63 11.00 -5.37
CA LEU A 65 -11.54 11.72 -4.69
C LEU A 65 -11.47 13.18 -5.14
N GLU A 66 -11.45 13.43 -6.45
CA GLU A 66 -11.38 14.80 -7.00
C GLU A 66 -12.58 15.63 -6.57
N ALA A 67 -13.79 15.06 -6.63
CA ALA A 67 -15.02 15.71 -6.16
C ALA A 67 -14.95 16.02 -4.65
N THR A 68 -14.41 15.11 -3.84
CA THR A 68 -14.24 15.29 -2.39
C THR A 68 -13.25 16.41 -2.10
N LEU A 69 -12.11 16.46 -2.77
CA LEU A 69 -11.12 17.53 -2.61
C LEU A 69 -11.71 18.90 -2.99
N ALA A 70 -12.48 18.96 -4.08
CA ALA A 70 -13.16 20.18 -4.49
C ALA A 70 -14.24 20.62 -3.48
N ALA A 71 -15.00 19.68 -2.91
CA ALA A 71 -16.00 19.99 -1.87
C ALA A 71 -15.33 20.51 -0.59
N ARG A 72 -14.23 19.90 -0.16
CA ARG A 72 -13.45 20.38 1.00
C ARG A 72 -12.93 21.79 0.79
N ALA A 73 -12.37 22.07 -0.39
CA ALA A 73 -11.88 23.42 -0.74
C ALA A 73 -13.00 24.47 -0.67
N ARG A 74 -14.20 24.16 -1.22
CA ARG A 74 -15.37 25.06 -1.11
C ARG A 74 -15.86 25.28 0.33
N ALA A 75 -15.69 24.28 1.18
CA ALA A 75 -16.03 24.36 2.61
C ALA A 75 -14.93 25.01 3.47
N GLY A 76 -13.84 25.47 2.89
CA GLY A 76 -12.70 26.04 3.61
C GLY A 76 -11.95 25.03 4.50
N LEU A 77 -12.12 23.73 4.24
CA LEU A 77 -11.44 22.67 4.97
C LEU A 77 -10.03 22.43 4.41
N PRO A 78 -9.06 22.08 5.26
CA PRO A 78 -7.70 21.83 4.80
C PRO A 78 -7.62 20.62 3.85
N VAL A 79 -6.72 20.69 2.89
CA VAL A 79 -6.36 19.54 2.06
C VAL A 79 -5.68 18.49 2.94
N PRO A 80 -6.11 17.20 2.89
CA PRO A 80 -5.40 16.14 3.59
C PRO A 80 -3.94 16.04 3.15
N LYS A 81 -3.02 15.87 4.10
CA LYS A 81 -1.58 15.80 3.79
C LYS A 81 -1.14 14.44 3.24
N LEU A 82 -1.85 13.38 3.60
CA LEU A 82 -1.54 12.01 3.18
C LEU A 82 -2.74 11.34 2.51
N LEU A 83 -2.45 10.52 1.51
CA LEU A 83 -3.33 9.49 0.98
C LEU A 83 -2.62 8.15 1.12
N TYR A 84 -3.25 7.17 1.79
CA TYR A 84 -2.76 5.79 1.90
C TYR A 84 -3.59 4.87 1.02
N ASP A 85 -2.92 4.11 0.16
CA ASP A 85 -3.55 3.08 -0.67
C ASP A 85 -2.61 1.90 -0.93
N ILE A 86 -3.22 0.75 -1.30
CA ILE A 86 -2.54 -0.48 -1.74
C ILE A 86 -2.91 -0.71 -3.20
N PRO A 87 -2.19 -0.14 -4.18
CA PRO A 87 -2.60 -0.12 -5.58
C PRO A 87 -2.56 -1.47 -6.29
N ASP A 88 -1.82 -2.45 -5.78
CA ASP A 88 -1.71 -3.78 -6.36
C ASP A 88 -2.32 -4.82 -5.41
N PHE A 89 -3.41 -5.49 -5.86
CA PHE A 89 -4.07 -6.57 -5.12
C PHE A 89 -4.50 -6.14 -3.71
N HIS A 90 -5.27 -5.09 -3.67
CA HIS A 90 -5.67 -4.36 -2.46
C HIS A 90 -6.13 -5.24 -1.31
N ASN A 91 -5.68 -4.91 -0.11
CA ASN A 91 -6.15 -5.53 1.13
C ASN A 91 -7.23 -4.63 1.79
N PRO A 92 -8.52 -5.06 1.87
CA PRO A 92 -9.01 -6.42 1.63
C PRO A 92 -9.69 -6.64 0.26
N ALA A 93 -9.86 -5.61 -0.57
CA ALA A 93 -10.75 -5.64 -1.71
C ALA A 93 -10.27 -6.53 -2.90
N GLY A 94 -9.01 -6.94 -2.94
CA GLY A 94 -8.43 -7.75 -4.03
C GLY A 94 -8.30 -7.01 -5.37
N LEU A 95 -8.58 -5.71 -5.40
CA LEU A 95 -8.59 -4.87 -6.59
C LEU A 95 -7.18 -4.40 -6.98
N THR A 96 -7.04 -3.96 -8.23
CA THR A 96 -5.80 -3.33 -8.70
C THR A 96 -6.12 -1.97 -9.31
N LEU A 97 -5.46 -0.93 -8.82
CA LEU A 97 -5.61 0.43 -9.34
C LEU A 97 -5.12 0.48 -10.79
N SER A 98 -5.99 0.87 -11.72
CA SER A 98 -5.67 0.93 -13.15
C SER A 98 -4.57 1.94 -13.46
N LEU A 99 -3.87 1.77 -14.59
CA LEU A 99 -2.78 2.66 -14.98
C LEU A 99 -3.25 4.11 -15.19
N GLU A 100 -4.44 4.27 -15.73
CA GLU A 100 -5.05 5.60 -15.91
C GLU A 100 -5.25 6.28 -14.55
N ARG A 101 -5.86 5.57 -13.60
CA ARG A 101 -6.09 6.09 -12.23
C ARG A 101 -4.80 6.36 -11.47
N ARG A 102 -3.73 5.55 -11.68
CA ARG A 102 -2.41 5.84 -11.11
C ARG A 102 -1.86 7.17 -11.60
N ARG A 103 -1.96 7.46 -12.90
CA ARG A 103 -1.53 8.73 -13.48
C ARG A 103 -2.34 9.90 -12.93
N ARG A 104 -3.66 9.79 -12.94
CA ARG A 104 -4.57 10.83 -12.42
C ARG A 104 -4.35 11.07 -10.91
N LEU A 105 -4.16 10.02 -10.12
CA LEU A 105 -3.90 10.13 -8.68
C LEU A 105 -2.59 10.88 -8.41
N ARG A 106 -1.52 10.58 -9.15
CA ARG A 106 -0.26 11.33 -9.10
C ARG A 106 -0.48 12.82 -9.46
N ASP A 107 -1.23 13.10 -10.52
CA ASP A 107 -1.49 14.46 -10.96
C ASP A 107 -2.34 15.24 -9.92
N LEU A 108 -3.29 14.57 -9.26
CA LEU A 108 -4.05 15.14 -8.13
C LEU A 108 -3.12 15.46 -6.95
N ALA A 109 -2.21 14.55 -6.61
CA ALA A 109 -1.24 14.77 -5.54
C ALA A 109 -0.36 16.00 -5.83
N ALA A 110 0.15 16.14 -7.04
CA ALA A 110 0.92 17.30 -7.45
C ALA A 110 0.11 18.61 -7.43
N ARG A 111 -1.15 18.56 -7.88
CA ARG A 111 -2.05 19.73 -7.94
C ARG A 111 -2.45 20.23 -6.56
N HIS A 112 -2.71 19.31 -5.63
CA HIS A 112 -3.25 19.64 -4.29
C HIS A 112 -2.17 19.63 -3.20
N GLY A 113 -0.96 19.13 -3.47
CA GLY A 113 0.15 19.15 -2.53
C GLY A 113 0.09 18.08 -1.44
N PHE A 114 -0.60 16.94 -1.65
CA PHE A 114 -0.57 15.83 -0.71
C PHE A 114 0.46 14.76 -1.11
N LEU A 115 0.88 13.95 -0.14
CA LEU A 115 1.75 12.80 -0.37
C LEU A 115 0.94 11.51 -0.48
N ILE A 116 1.32 10.65 -1.42
CA ILE A 116 0.76 9.31 -1.56
C ILE A 116 1.66 8.32 -0.83
N VAL A 117 1.11 7.57 0.10
CA VAL A 117 1.75 6.41 0.73
C VAL A 117 1.31 5.18 -0.05
N GLU A 118 2.16 4.74 -0.97
CA GLU A 118 1.95 3.55 -1.79
C GLU A 118 2.44 2.31 -1.05
N ASP A 119 1.51 1.49 -0.54
CA ASP A 119 1.85 0.20 0.07
C ASP A 119 1.97 -0.89 -1.00
N GLN A 120 3.19 -1.34 -1.25
CA GLN A 120 3.53 -2.32 -2.30
C GLN A 120 3.61 -3.76 -1.79
N THR A 121 3.06 -4.06 -0.62
CA THR A 121 3.19 -5.35 0.08
C THR A 121 2.86 -6.56 -0.79
N TYR A 122 1.88 -6.47 -1.69
CA TYR A 122 1.40 -7.60 -2.49
C TYR A 122 1.84 -7.57 -3.96
N ARG A 123 2.45 -6.49 -4.41
CA ARG A 123 2.76 -6.20 -5.81
C ARG A 123 3.42 -7.34 -6.60
N GLN A 124 4.28 -8.13 -5.96
CA GLN A 124 5.00 -9.24 -6.60
C GLN A 124 4.20 -10.55 -6.62
N ILE A 125 3.08 -10.64 -5.89
CA ILE A 125 2.25 -11.84 -5.80
C ILE A 125 1.14 -11.75 -6.86
N ARG A 126 1.54 -11.86 -8.11
CA ARG A 126 0.65 -11.74 -9.27
C ARG A 126 0.29 -13.12 -9.81
N PHE A 127 -1.01 -13.36 -10.02
CA PHE A 127 -1.56 -14.58 -10.59
C PHE A 127 -1.79 -14.48 -12.09
N ALA A 128 -2.23 -13.30 -12.55
CA ALA A 128 -2.58 -13.06 -13.95
C ALA A 128 -2.36 -11.57 -14.32
N GLY A 129 -2.39 -11.31 -15.64
CA GLY A 129 -2.23 -9.98 -16.22
C GLY A 129 -0.78 -9.46 -16.18
N GLU A 130 -0.56 -8.29 -16.75
CA GLU A 130 0.74 -7.64 -16.81
C GLU A 130 1.01 -6.75 -15.59
N GLY A 131 2.30 -6.58 -15.25
CA GLY A 131 2.72 -5.68 -14.18
C GLY A 131 2.56 -4.22 -14.60
N LEU A 132 1.78 -3.45 -13.86
CA LEU A 132 1.67 -2.01 -14.07
C LEU A 132 2.85 -1.28 -13.40
N PRO A 133 3.31 -0.14 -13.93
CA PRO A 133 4.26 0.70 -13.20
C PRO A 133 3.66 1.16 -11.87
N SER A 134 4.49 1.20 -10.81
CA SER A 134 4.05 1.69 -9.50
C SER A 134 3.80 3.21 -9.56
N LEU A 135 3.03 3.73 -8.59
CA LEU A 135 2.89 5.18 -8.42
C LEU A 135 4.26 5.83 -8.23
N ARG A 136 5.14 5.20 -7.44
CA ARG A 136 6.51 5.68 -7.22
C ARG A 136 7.34 5.71 -8.51
N ALA A 137 7.11 4.77 -9.45
CA ALA A 137 7.80 4.76 -10.74
C ALA A 137 7.23 5.79 -11.74
N LEU A 138 5.99 6.22 -11.53
CA LEU A 138 5.33 7.26 -12.34
C LEU A 138 5.58 8.67 -11.80
N ASP A 139 6.02 8.78 -10.55
CA ASP A 139 6.28 10.05 -9.87
C ASP A 139 7.64 10.61 -10.27
N ASP A 140 7.74 11.93 -10.34
CA ASP A 140 8.99 12.67 -10.58
C ASP A 140 9.93 12.68 -9.36
N GLY A 141 9.48 12.09 -8.26
CA GLY A 141 10.23 11.98 -7.03
C GLY A 141 9.73 12.87 -5.90
N THR A 142 8.59 13.54 -6.04
CA THR A 142 8.15 14.56 -5.09
C THR A 142 6.96 14.14 -4.21
N HIS A 143 6.03 13.32 -4.73
CA HIS A 143 4.74 13.10 -4.08
C HIS A 143 4.46 11.66 -3.63
N VAL A 144 5.28 10.68 -4.00
CA VAL A 144 5.04 9.28 -3.66
C VAL A 144 6.11 8.72 -2.73
N ILE A 145 5.66 8.20 -1.59
CA ILE A 145 6.44 7.43 -0.62
C ILE A 145 6.01 5.97 -0.76
N ALA A 146 6.90 5.09 -1.23
CA ALA A 146 6.59 3.68 -1.33
C ALA A 146 7.01 2.93 -0.08
N VAL A 147 6.11 2.11 0.46
CA VAL A 147 6.33 1.22 1.61
C VAL A 147 6.32 -0.22 1.15
N ASN A 148 7.26 -1.02 1.64
CA ASN A 148 7.42 -2.40 1.21
C ASN A 148 7.82 -3.32 2.37
N THR A 149 7.68 -4.65 2.19
CA THR A 149 8.05 -5.63 3.22
C THR A 149 8.34 -6.99 2.63
N LEU A 150 9.20 -7.78 3.29
CA LEU A 150 9.40 -9.20 2.98
C LEU A 150 8.35 -10.11 3.65
N SER A 151 7.44 -9.57 4.45
CA SER A 151 6.48 -10.35 5.23
C SER A 151 5.56 -11.24 4.41
N LYS A 152 5.29 -10.89 3.14
CA LYS A 152 4.43 -11.66 2.23
C LYS A 152 5.22 -12.33 1.10
N LEU A 153 6.47 -11.92 0.92
CA LEU A 153 7.35 -12.42 -0.14
C LEU A 153 8.32 -13.51 0.35
N LEU A 154 8.56 -13.57 1.66
CA LEU A 154 9.50 -14.53 2.26
C LEU A 154 8.97 -15.08 3.58
N ALA A 155 8.94 -14.27 4.64
CA ALA A 155 8.40 -14.70 5.94
C ALA A 155 7.98 -13.51 6.81
N PRO A 156 6.78 -13.55 7.44
CA PRO A 156 6.27 -12.46 8.25
C PRO A 156 7.09 -12.23 9.53
N GLY A 157 7.71 -13.28 10.07
CA GLY A 157 8.53 -13.23 11.30
C GLY A 157 9.86 -12.48 11.14
N LEU A 158 10.35 -12.26 9.93
CA LEU A 158 11.62 -11.56 9.69
C LEU A 158 11.57 -10.07 10.09
N ARG A 159 10.39 -9.47 10.09
CA ARG A 159 10.20 -8.06 10.41
C ARG A 159 11.09 -7.11 9.58
N VAL A 160 11.38 -7.45 8.33
CA VAL A 160 12.12 -6.62 7.39
C VAL A 160 11.16 -5.95 6.42
N GLY A 161 11.18 -4.63 6.41
CA GLY A 161 10.49 -3.77 5.45
C GLY A 161 11.37 -2.58 5.10
N TRP A 162 10.90 -1.73 4.21
CA TRP A 162 11.61 -0.51 3.85
C TRP A 162 10.66 0.54 3.28
N VAL A 163 11.10 1.78 3.40
CA VAL A 163 10.49 2.94 2.74
C VAL A 163 11.41 3.41 1.64
N THR A 164 10.85 3.70 0.47
CA THR A 164 11.55 4.33 -0.65
C THR A 164 10.93 5.69 -0.90
N ALA A 165 11.75 6.74 -0.80
CA ALA A 165 11.33 8.12 -0.95
C ALA A 165 12.52 9.01 -1.36
N PRO A 166 12.32 10.29 -1.68
CA PRO A 166 13.40 11.28 -1.79
C PRO A 166 14.23 11.38 -0.50
N PRO A 167 15.55 11.67 -0.60
CA PRO A 167 16.43 11.75 0.55
C PRO A 167 15.91 12.64 1.68
N ALA A 168 15.40 13.83 1.38
CA ALA A 168 14.89 14.75 2.40
C ALA A 168 13.72 14.16 3.22
N ILE A 169 12.87 13.35 2.60
CA ILE A 169 11.81 12.62 3.31
C ILE A 169 12.43 11.53 4.19
N LEU A 170 13.38 10.75 3.65
CA LEU A 170 14.02 9.67 4.39
C LEU A 170 14.81 10.16 5.59
N ASP A 171 15.51 11.30 5.47
CA ASP A 171 16.25 11.94 6.58
C ASP A 171 15.29 12.31 7.72
N ARG A 172 14.11 12.84 7.39
CA ARG A 172 13.07 13.15 8.38
C ARG A 172 12.53 11.88 9.06
N LEU A 173 12.28 10.82 8.30
CA LEU A 173 11.83 9.53 8.85
C LEU A 173 12.92 8.89 9.72
N ALA A 174 14.18 8.94 9.28
CA ALA A 174 15.32 8.40 10.03
C ALA A 174 15.52 9.12 11.37
N ALA A 175 15.34 10.44 11.43
CA ALA A 175 15.38 11.20 12.66
C ALA A 175 14.31 10.80 13.68
N LEU A 176 13.15 10.33 13.21
CA LEU A 176 12.05 9.84 14.05
C LEU A 176 12.19 8.37 14.46
N LYS A 177 13.08 7.62 13.81
CA LYS A 177 13.27 6.18 14.01
C LYS A 177 14.17 5.93 15.24
N ALA A 178 13.57 5.96 16.42
CA ALA A 178 14.27 5.88 17.72
C ALA A 178 14.32 4.44 18.30
N ASP A 179 14.22 3.41 17.47
CA ASP A 179 14.10 2.00 17.90
C ASP A 179 15.42 1.21 17.93
N GLY A 180 16.55 1.89 17.83
CA GLY A 180 17.86 1.23 17.75
C GLY A 180 18.15 0.54 16.41
N GLY A 181 17.21 0.54 15.49
CA GLY A 181 17.34 -0.01 14.14
C GLY A 181 16.74 -1.41 13.94
N THR A 182 16.60 -1.80 12.69
CA THR A 182 16.22 -3.16 12.30
C THR A 182 17.42 -4.09 12.44
N SER A 183 17.21 -5.31 12.93
CA SER A 183 18.29 -6.29 13.18
C SER A 183 19.28 -6.41 12.01
N PRO A 184 20.58 -6.12 12.18
CA PRO A 184 21.57 -6.27 11.11
C PRO A 184 21.72 -7.71 10.63
N PHE A 185 21.53 -8.68 11.52
CA PHE A 185 21.55 -10.10 11.17
C PHE A 185 20.42 -10.46 10.18
N LEU A 186 19.19 -10.02 10.46
CA LEU A 186 18.04 -10.26 9.58
C LEU A 186 18.15 -9.49 8.25
N GLN A 187 18.67 -8.26 8.29
CA GLN A 187 18.97 -7.49 7.07
C GLN A 187 20.00 -8.21 6.20
N ARG A 188 21.07 -8.75 6.80
CA ARG A 188 22.12 -9.48 6.06
C ARG A 188 21.55 -10.77 5.47
N GLY A 189 20.76 -11.53 6.23
CA GLY A 189 20.08 -12.74 5.72
C GLY A 189 19.15 -12.42 4.54
N ALA A 190 18.32 -11.40 4.68
CA ALA A 190 17.43 -10.92 3.62
C ALA A 190 18.21 -10.49 2.36
N ALA A 191 19.31 -9.75 2.53
CA ALA A 191 20.16 -9.31 1.43
C ALA A 191 20.79 -10.51 0.67
N LEU A 192 21.20 -11.56 1.38
CA LEU A 192 21.74 -12.77 0.75
C LEU A 192 20.68 -13.53 -0.06
N VAL A 193 19.44 -13.63 0.46
CA VAL A 193 18.32 -14.24 -0.27
C VAL A 193 17.99 -13.45 -1.53
N LEU A 194 17.90 -12.12 -1.40
CA LEU A 194 17.64 -11.21 -2.53
C LEU A 194 18.73 -11.32 -3.60
N ALA A 195 20.01 -11.30 -3.20
CA ALA A 195 21.15 -11.37 -4.13
C ALA A 195 21.22 -12.68 -4.92
N ARG A 196 20.64 -13.76 -4.41
CA ARG A 196 20.56 -15.08 -5.05
C ARG A 196 19.28 -15.27 -5.88
N GLY A 197 18.41 -14.27 -5.99
CA GLY A 197 17.13 -14.41 -6.67
C GLY A 197 16.05 -15.17 -5.88
N GLY A 198 16.33 -15.56 -4.63
CA GLY A 198 15.49 -16.45 -3.83
C GLY A 198 14.07 -15.92 -3.56
N ILE A 199 13.84 -14.62 -3.64
CA ILE A 199 12.47 -14.07 -3.56
C ILE A 199 11.67 -14.43 -4.82
N ALA A 200 12.26 -14.28 -6.01
CA ALA A 200 11.56 -14.60 -7.26
C ALA A 200 11.27 -16.10 -7.36
N GLU A 201 12.23 -16.95 -6.96
CA GLU A 201 12.06 -18.40 -6.88
C GLU A 201 10.93 -18.77 -5.93
N HIS A 202 10.94 -18.25 -4.70
CA HIS A 202 9.91 -18.53 -3.71
C HIS A 202 8.51 -18.04 -4.16
N VAL A 203 8.41 -16.87 -4.74
CA VAL A 203 7.15 -16.36 -5.29
C VAL A 203 6.64 -17.27 -6.41
N ALA A 204 7.53 -17.74 -7.30
CA ALA A 204 7.16 -18.67 -8.38
C ALA A 204 6.63 -20.02 -7.85
N GLU A 205 7.12 -20.49 -6.70
CA GLU A 205 6.63 -21.71 -6.02
C GLU A 205 5.28 -21.48 -5.33
N VAL A 206 5.10 -20.34 -4.67
CA VAL A 206 3.91 -20.04 -3.85
C VAL A 206 2.70 -19.63 -4.70
N VAL A 207 2.91 -18.92 -5.79
CA VAL A 207 1.80 -18.39 -6.64
C VAL A 207 0.85 -19.49 -7.14
N PRO A 208 1.30 -20.66 -7.66
CA PRO A 208 0.37 -21.73 -8.07
C PRO A 208 -0.51 -22.23 -6.93
N GLU A 209 0.01 -22.31 -5.71
CA GLU A 209 -0.74 -22.71 -4.51
C GLU A 209 -1.80 -21.67 -4.16
N LEU A 210 -1.44 -20.39 -4.17
CA LEU A 210 -2.38 -19.29 -3.91
C LEU A 210 -3.48 -19.23 -4.97
N VAL A 211 -3.19 -19.51 -6.24
CA VAL A 211 -4.19 -19.64 -7.30
C VAL A 211 -5.18 -20.76 -6.99
N ARG A 212 -4.69 -21.94 -6.57
CA ARG A 212 -5.58 -23.06 -6.19
C ARG A 212 -6.50 -22.68 -5.02
N HIS A 213 -5.97 -21.99 -4.00
CA HIS A 213 -6.74 -21.51 -2.85
C HIS A 213 -7.79 -20.48 -3.27
N ARG A 214 -7.40 -19.47 -4.07
CA ARG A 214 -8.34 -18.49 -4.64
C ARG A 214 -9.46 -19.17 -5.39
N ASP A 215 -9.15 -20.09 -6.31
CA ASP A 215 -10.14 -20.74 -7.16
C ASP A 215 -11.08 -21.63 -6.34
N ALA A 216 -10.59 -22.31 -5.32
CA ALA A 216 -11.42 -23.10 -4.41
C ALA A 216 -12.37 -22.18 -3.62
N MET A 217 -11.89 -21.06 -3.10
CA MET A 217 -12.71 -20.07 -2.38
C MET A 217 -13.79 -19.46 -3.29
N VAL A 218 -13.41 -19.02 -4.49
CA VAL A 218 -14.36 -18.45 -5.48
C VAL A 218 -15.44 -19.47 -5.88
N ARG A 219 -15.07 -20.73 -6.12
CA ARG A 219 -16.06 -21.79 -6.39
C ARG A 219 -16.99 -22.01 -5.21
N GLY A 220 -16.44 -22.04 -3.98
CA GLY A 220 -17.24 -22.17 -2.76
C GLY A 220 -18.28 -21.06 -2.62
N PHE A 221 -17.87 -19.81 -2.76
CA PHE A 221 -18.80 -18.66 -2.74
C PHE A 221 -19.89 -18.78 -3.80
N ARG A 222 -19.51 -19.04 -5.06
CA ARG A 222 -20.48 -19.17 -6.17
C ARG A 222 -21.48 -20.30 -5.97
N THR A 223 -21.08 -21.38 -5.29
CA THR A 223 -21.94 -22.55 -5.05
C THR A 223 -22.82 -22.36 -3.81
N LEU A 224 -22.26 -21.85 -2.72
CA LEU A 224 -22.93 -21.83 -1.42
C LEU A 224 -23.61 -20.48 -1.12
N LEU A 225 -23.15 -19.41 -1.74
CA LEU A 225 -23.62 -18.04 -1.53
C LEU A 225 -23.74 -17.32 -2.88
N PRO A 226 -24.66 -17.77 -3.78
CA PRO A 226 -24.74 -17.30 -5.17
C PRO A 226 -25.10 -15.82 -5.30
N ASP A 227 -25.75 -15.24 -4.28
CA ASP A 227 -26.14 -13.84 -4.25
C ASP A 227 -25.00 -12.90 -3.79
N ALA A 228 -23.89 -13.45 -3.28
CA ALA A 228 -22.75 -12.65 -2.88
C ALA A 228 -22.00 -12.07 -4.10
N ARG A 229 -21.74 -10.79 -4.07
CA ARG A 229 -20.83 -10.14 -5.03
C ARG A 229 -19.39 -10.37 -4.61
N ILE A 230 -18.61 -11.05 -5.43
CA ILE A 230 -17.22 -11.39 -5.11
C ILE A 230 -16.24 -10.75 -6.09
N THR A 231 -15.18 -10.18 -5.55
CA THR A 231 -14.01 -9.78 -6.34
C THR A 231 -13.11 -10.99 -6.55
N VAL A 232 -12.81 -11.31 -7.82
CA VAL A 232 -11.84 -12.37 -8.17
C VAL A 232 -10.48 -11.70 -8.40
N PRO A 233 -9.53 -11.80 -7.47
CA PRO A 233 -8.27 -11.06 -7.58
C PRO A 233 -7.32 -11.69 -8.61
N ASN A 234 -6.53 -10.83 -9.27
CA ASN A 234 -5.44 -11.23 -10.14
C ASN A 234 -4.09 -11.38 -9.41
N GLY A 235 -4.11 -11.37 -8.08
CA GLY A 235 -2.94 -11.51 -7.22
C GLY A 235 -3.28 -11.28 -5.74
N GLY A 236 -2.25 -11.25 -4.90
CA GLY A 236 -2.40 -11.02 -3.47
C GLY A 236 -2.98 -12.20 -2.69
N TYR A 237 -3.63 -11.90 -1.56
CA TYR A 237 -4.10 -12.91 -0.59
C TYR A 237 -5.60 -12.83 -0.30
N PHE A 238 -6.36 -11.95 -0.95
CA PHE A 238 -7.72 -11.63 -0.52
C PHE A 238 -8.74 -11.85 -1.63
N VAL A 239 -9.85 -12.47 -1.26
CA VAL A 239 -11.11 -12.46 -1.99
C VAL A 239 -12.08 -11.62 -1.17
N TRP A 240 -12.66 -10.58 -1.75
CA TRP A 240 -13.67 -9.75 -1.12
C TRP A 240 -15.06 -10.21 -1.51
N ALA A 241 -15.95 -10.35 -0.53
CA ALA A 241 -17.34 -10.72 -0.74
C ALA A 241 -18.26 -9.72 -0.04
N GLU A 242 -19.33 -9.30 -0.75
CA GLU A 242 -20.38 -8.42 -0.25
C GLU A 242 -21.73 -9.16 -0.28
N PHE A 243 -22.52 -8.99 0.79
CA PHE A 243 -23.81 -9.63 1.01
C PHE A 243 -24.95 -8.61 1.05
#